data_2fd28a3734de65743c78070b9519a546
#
_entry.id   2fd28a3734de65743c78070b9519a546
#
_cell.length_a   1.000
_cell.length_b   1.000
_cell.length_c   1.000
_cell.angle_alpha   90.00
_cell.angle_beta   90.00
_cell.angle_gamma   90.00
#
_symmetry.space_group_name_H-M   'P 1'
#
loop_
_entity.id
_entity.type
_entity.pdbx_description
1 polymer ?
#
loop_
_entity_poly.entity_id
_entity_poly.type
_entity_poly.pdbx_seq_one_letter_code
_entity_poly.pdbx_strand_id
1 'polypeptide(L)'
;MVAVVKTFNYTGTLQQATIPPGTTSIDVYLWAGAGGGGGSDSGGPGASGAAGHHVKKTALAITSGQIGTTLEVAVGGGGAGGVSGGSGPGGTNGKSKTAYSGGRGGNSGPGGYSGSGGGGGGATLVNIDGTDIAVAGGGGGGAGAGQYSNGTPGINTNSATTNTPGTLGENGKDHTGDGAGGGAGGGGVDGGTSGDGGAGDNGGTGGRSGSNLVPSGGSSSDGSGVTPGGTSEANYTSGVAVGGSPSAAGADRKAGA
;
A
#
# COMPACT_ATOMS: atom_id res chain seq x y z
N MET A 1 10.09 29.21 -20.74
CA MET A 1 9.12 28.10 -20.76
C MET A 1 8.43 28.08 -19.38
N VAL A 2 7.12 28.05 -19.31
CA VAL A 2 6.40 28.00 -18.02
C VAL A 2 6.25 26.52 -17.66
N ALA A 3 6.67 26.13 -16.44
CA ALA A 3 6.43 24.77 -15.93
C ALA A 3 4.94 24.57 -15.68
N VAL A 4 4.37 23.49 -16.19
CA VAL A 4 2.98 23.09 -15.91
C VAL A 4 3.00 22.01 -14.85
N VAL A 5 2.33 22.26 -13.71
CA VAL A 5 2.16 21.27 -12.64
C VAL A 5 0.82 20.58 -12.82
N LYS A 6 0.81 19.25 -12.75
CA LYS A 6 -0.42 18.43 -12.77
C LYS A 6 -0.41 17.47 -11.59
N THR A 7 -1.47 17.52 -10.78
CA THR A 7 -1.66 16.64 -9.63
C THR A 7 -2.72 15.61 -9.94
N PHE A 8 -2.45 14.35 -9.61
CA PHE A 8 -3.37 13.23 -9.76
C PHE A 8 -3.71 12.69 -8.38
N ASN A 9 -4.97 12.68 -8.03
CA ASN A 9 -5.47 12.11 -6.78
C ASN A 9 -6.04 10.72 -7.05
N TYR A 10 -6.20 9.93 -5.99
CA TYR A 10 -6.83 8.62 -6.09
C TYR A 10 -8.28 8.72 -6.58
N THR A 11 -8.60 8.00 -7.65
CA THR A 11 -9.94 7.93 -8.26
C THR A 11 -10.45 6.48 -8.39
N GLY A 12 -9.61 5.50 -8.09
CA GLY A 12 -9.89 4.08 -8.33
C GLY A 12 -9.77 3.66 -9.80
N THR A 13 -9.43 4.58 -10.70
CA THR A 13 -9.30 4.34 -12.15
C THR A 13 -7.98 4.92 -12.69
N LEU A 14 -7.57 4.41 -13.86
CA LEU A 14 -6.44 4.95 -14.60
C LEU A 14 -6.76 6.38 -15.07
N GLN A 15 -5.84 7.30 -14.86
CA GLN A 15 -5.92 8.69 -15.29
C GLN A 15 -4.92 8.95 -16.41
N GLN A 16 -5.20 9.89 -17.28
CA GLN A 16 -4.39 10.16 -18.46
C GLN A 16 -4.07 11.65 -18.61
N ALA A 17 -2.90 11.92 -19.18
CA ALA A 17 -2.49 13.23 -19.65
C ALA A 17 -1.71 13.10 -20.95
N THR A 18 -1.77 14.09 -21.80
CA THR A 18 -0.94 14.16 -23.00
C THR A 18 0.35 14.92 -22.69
N ILE A 19 1.49 14.43 -23.16
CA ILE A 19 2.78 15.14 -23.05
C ILE A 19 2.77 16.32 -24.05
N PRO A 20 2.82 17.58 -23.55
CA PRO A 20 2.67 18.75 -24.43
C PRO A 20 3.82 18.92 -25.41
N PRO A 21 3.59 19.57 -26.57
CA PRO A 21 4.67 19.98 -27.45
C PRO A 21 5.71 20.86 -26.76
N GLY A 22 6.98 20.65 -27.07
CA GLY A 22 8.10 21.39 -26.49
C GLY A 22 8.52 20.94 -25.07
N THR A 23 7.91 19.88 -24.52
CA THR A 23 8.37 19.26 -23.28
C THR A 23 9.72 18.57 -23.51
N THR A 24 10.73 18.94 -22.74
CA THR A 24 12.07 18.33 -22.79
C THR A 24 12.32 17.39 -21.62
N SER A 25 11.64 17.62 -20.51
CA SER A 25 11.71 16.77 -19.31
C SER A 25 10.46 16.92 -18.44
N ILE A 26 10.24 15.95 -17.58
CA ILE A 26 9.20 15.98 -16.52
C ILE A 26 9.82 15.64 -15.17
N ASP A 27 9.26 16.22 -14.12
CA ASP A 27 9.53 15.82 -12.74
C ASP A 27 8.37 14.95 -12.27
N VAL A 28 8.70 13.82 -11.65
CA VAL A 28 7.73 12.84 -11.15
C VAL A 28 7.91 12.68 -9.64
N TYR A 29 6.81 12.78 -8.91
CA TYR A 29 6.73 12.53 -7.47
C TYR A 29 5.53 11.61 -7.21
N LEU A 30 5.79 10.43 -6.67
CA LEU A 30 4.76 9.40 -6.44
C LEU A 30 4.70 9.07 -4.96
N TRP A 31 3.49 9.02 -4.41
CA TRP A 31 3.19 8.42 -3.10
C TRP A 31 2.17 7.31 -3.31
N ALA A 32 2.46 6.14 -2.77
CA ALA A 32 1.58 4.98 -2.91
C ALA A 32 0.58 4.91 -1.77
N GLY A 33 -0.49 4.13 -1.97
CA GLY A 33 -1.45 3.84 -0.92
C GLY A 33 -0.82 3.07 0.24
N ALA A 34 -1.23 3.37 1.45
CA ALA A 34 -0.76 2.69 2.66
C ALA A 34 -1.63 1.48 3.00
N GLY A 35 -1.13 0.56 3.80
CA GLY A 35 -1.91 -0.55 4.34
C GLY A 35 -2.90 -0.13 5.42
N GLY A 36 -4.01 -0.84 5.54
CA GLY A 36 -4.98 -0.71 6.60
C GLY A 36 -4.51 -1.35 7.91
N GLY A 37 -5.00 -0.87 9.03
CA GLY A 37 -4.72 -1.47 10.34
C GLY A 37 -5.50 -2.78 10.55
N GLY A 38 -5.00 -3.67 11.39
CA GLY A 38 -5.69 -4.90 11.79
C GLY A 38 -6.78 -4.68 12.81
N GLY A 39 -7.66 -5.67 12.93
CA GLY A 39 -8.76 -5.76 13.89
C GLY A 39 -8.29 -5.93 15.34
N SER A 40 -8.94 -5.29 16.32
CA SER A 40 -8.74 -5.57 17.74
C SER A 40 -9.53 -6.78 18.20
N ASP A 41 -9.10 -7.33 19.33
CA ASP A 41 -9.87 -8.26 20.15
C ASP A 41 -10.16 -7.63 21.52
N SER A 42 -10.96 -8.33 22.34
CA SER A 42 -11.25 -7.98 23.74
C SER A 42 -9.96 -7.89 24.58
N GLY A 43 -8.95 -8.70 24.28
CA GLY A 43 -7.67 -8.78 24.99
C GLY A 43 -6.57 -7.86 24.46
N GLY A 44 -6.70 -7.24 23.28
CA GLY A 44 -5.64 -6.43 22.71
C GLY A 44 -5.96 -5.62 21.47
N PRO A 45 -5.15 -4.60 21.17
CA PRO A 45 -5.29 -3.81 19.96
C PRO A 45 -4.82 -4.60 18.74
N GLY A 46 -5.49 -4.38 17.61
CA GLY A 46 -4.93 -4.73 16.30
C GLY A 46 -3.67 -3.92 16.03
N ALA A 47 -2.97 -4.25 14.97
CA ALA A 47 -1.74 -3.60 14.57
C ALA A 47 -1.94 -2.54 13.48
N SER A 48 -1.03 -1.56 13.41
CA SER A 48 -1.04 -0.56 12.34
C SER A 48 -0.67 -1.17 10.99
N GLY A 49 -1.23 -0.64 9.91
CA GLY A 49 -0.70 -0.87 8.57
C GLY A 49 0.58 -0.05 8.32
N ALA A 50 1.40 -0.53 7.39
CA ALA A 50 2.58 0.17 6.92
C ALA A 50 2.23 1.36 6.02
N ALA A 51 2.99 2.44 6.11
CA ALA A 51 2.87 3.58 5.20
C ALA A 51 3.24 3.20 3.77
N GLY A 52 2.71 3.96 2.81
CA GLY A 52 3.10 3.86 1.40
C GLY A 52 4.50 4.41 1.16
N HIS A 53 5.13 3.92 0.09
CA HIS A 53 6.46 4.37 -0.32
C HIS A 53 6.37 5.64 -1.17
N HIS A 54 7.49 6.31 -1.31
CA HIS A 54 7.67 7.47 -2.18
C HIS A 54 8.76 7.19 -3.22
N VAL A 55 8.51 7.62 -4.46
CA VAL A 55 9.50 7.60 -5.56
C VAL A 55 9.55 8.99 -6.21
N LYS A 56 10.76 9.47 -6.46
CA LYS A 56 11.03 10.76 -7.08
C LYS A 56 11.99 10.62 -8.25
N LYS A 57 11.71 11.31 -9.34
CA LYS A 57 12.63 11.55 -10.44
C LYS A 57 12.46 12.97 -10.94
N THR A 58 13.52 13.74 -10.87
CA THR A 58 13.59 15.07 -11.49
C THR A 58 14.27 14.99 -12.84
N ALA A 59 13.90 15.87 -13.75
CA ALA A 59 14.45 15.99 -15.09
C ALA A 59 14.48 14.65 -15.87
N LEU A 60 13.41 13.85 -15.76
CA LEU A 60 13.23 12.68 -16.62
C LEU A 60 13.12 13.17 -18.07
N ALA A 61 14.12 12.84 -18.89
CA ALA A 61 14.16 13.30 -20.28
C ALA A 61 12.98 12.75 -21.10
N ILE A 62 12.36 13.61 -21.88
CA ILE A 62 11.29 13.27 -22.82
C ILE A 62 11.87 13.32 -24.23
N THR A 63 11.76 12.22 -24.97
CA THR A 63 12.20 12.14 -26.37
C THR A 63 11.17 12.76 -27.31
N SER A 64 11.59 13.12 -28.51
CA SER A 64 10.67 13.67 -29.54
C SER A 64 9.53 12.69 -29.90
N GLY A 65 9.77 11.36 -29.82
CA GLY A 65 8.75 10.34 -30.06
C GLY A 65 7.70 10.25 -28.96
N GLN A 66 7.97 10.75 -27.76
CA GLN A 66 7.03 10.76 -26.65
C GLN A 66 6.16 12.03 -26.61
N ILE A 67 6.48 13.06 -27.43
CA ILE A 67 5.65 14.26 -27.53
C ILE A 67 4.30 13.91 -28.14
N GLY A 68 3.21 14.33 -27.51
CA GLY A 68 1.84 14.02 -27.94
C GLY A 68 1.36 12.63 -27.53
N THR A 69 2.21 11.76 -26.97
CA THR A 69 1.78 10.45 -26.46
C THR A 69 1.06 10.59 -25.11
N THR A 70 0.40 9.53 -24.71
CA THR A 70 -0.34 9.45 -23.45
C THR A 70 0.60 9.10 -22.30
N LEU A 71 0.62 9.95 -21.28
CA LEU A 71 1.13 9.64 -19.97
C LEU A 71 -0.03 9.08 -19.13
N GLU A 72 0.10 7.85 -18.69
CA GLU A 72 -0.88 7.17 -17.83
C GLU A 72 -0.43 7.21 -16.39
N VAL A 73 -1.35 7.50 -15.46
CA VAL A 73 -1.11 7.54 -14.02
C VAL A 73 -2.16 6.70 -13.31
N ALA A 74 -1.73 5.68 -12.58
CA ALA A 74 -2.56 4.97 -11.63
C ALA A 74 -2.14 5.35 -10.22
N VAL A 75 -3.02 6.00 -9.48
CA VAL A 75 -2.79 6.36 -8.07
C VAL A 75 -3.30 5.23 -7.20
N GLY A 76 -2.46 4.71 -6.32
CA GLY A 76 -2.79 3.63 -5.40
C GLY A 76 -3.70 4.10 -4.27
N GLY A 77 -4.76 3.35 -4.02
CA GLY A 77 -5.63 3.57 -2.86
C GLY A 77 -5.08 2.88 -1.62
N GLY A 78 -5.48 3.36 -0.46
CA GLY A 78 -5.18 2.73 0.82
C GLY A 78 -5.95 1.42 1.03
N GLY A 79 -5.38 0.47 1.73
CA GLY A 79 -6.03 -0.75 2.19
C GLY A 79 -7.04 -0.45 3.30
N ALA A 80 -8.18 -1.15 3.30
CA ALA A 80 -9.15 -1.00 4.38
C ALA A 80 -8.67 -1.69 5.67
N GLY A 81 -9.17 -1.19 6.80
CA GLY A 81 -8.93 -1.82 8.09
C GLY A 81 -9.64 -3.17 8.22
N GLY A 82 -9.10 -4.04 9.05
CA GLY A 82 -9.72 -5.30 9.47
C GLY A 82 -10.88 -5.06 10.45
N VAL A 83 -11.71 -6.07 10.65
CA VAL A 83 -12.86 -6.06 11.56
C VAL A 83 -12.44 -6.54 12.96
N SER A 84 -13.03 -5.93 14.00
CA SER A 84 -12.81 -6.31 15.41
C SER A 84 -13.82 -7.33 15.91
N GLY A 85 -13.39 -8.14 16.84
CA GLY A 85 -14.25 -8.94 17.73
C GLY A 85 -15.25 -9.84 17.00
N GLY A 86 -14.83 -10.98 16.52
CA GLY A 86 -15.71 -11.94 15.86
C GLY A 86 -15.14 -12.50 14.56
N SER A 87 -15.82 -13.52 14.02
CA SER A 87 -15.51 -14.01 12.68
C SER A 87 -15.80 -12.90 11.66
N GLY A 88 -14.78 -12.14 11.30
CA GLY A 88 -14.91 -11.02 10.36
C GLY A 88 -14.02 -11.15 9.12
N PRO A 89 -14.46 -10.63 7.98
CA PRO A 89 -13.64 -10.56 6.80
C PRO A 89 -12.43 -9.66 7.03
N GLY A 90 -11.31 -10.01 6.41
CA GLY A 90 -10.16 -9.13 6.34
C GLY A 90 -10.46 -7.84 5.57
N GLY A 91 -9.70 -6.79 5.85
CA GLY A 91 -9.81 -5.52 5.16
C GLY A 91 -9.62 -5.67 3.65
N THR A 92 -10.40 -4.95 2.86
CA THR A 92 -10.29 -4.95 1.40
C THR A 92 -8.99 -4.30 0.94
N ASN A 93 -8.48 -4.73 -0.20
CA ASN A 93 -7.25 -4.22 -0.78
C ASN A 93 -7.36 -2.78 -1.28
N GLY A 94 -6.26 -2.04 -1.17
CA GLY A 94 -6.07 -0.79 -1.88
C GLY A 94 -5.96 -1.05 -3.39
N LYS A 95 -6.80 -0.38 -4.16
CA LYS A 95 -6.83 -0.57 -5.62
C LYS A 95 -5.78 0.29 -6.31
N SER A 96 -5.30 -0.19 -7.45
CA SER A 96 -4.46 0.50 -8.43
C SER A 96 -4.80 -0.05 -9.82
N LYS A 97 -3.92 0.14 -10.82
CA LYS A 97 -3.97 -0.70 -12.03
C LYS A 97 -3.94 -2.17 -11.58
N THR A 98 -4.75 -3.04 -12.17
CA THR A 98 -5.08 -4.39 -11.64
C THR A 98 -3.88 -5.14 -11.05
N ALA A 99 -2.75 -5.21 -11.77
CA ALA A 99 -1.55 -5.91 -11.33
C ALA A 99 -0.77 -5.23 -10.17
N TYR A 100 -1.13 -4.01 -9.81
CA TYR A 100 -0.43 -3.18 -8.81
C TYR A 100 -1.27 -2.94 -7.55
N SER A 101 -2.38 -3.65 -7.41
CA SER A 101 -3.23 -3.56 -6.22
C SER A 101 -2.60 -4.31 -5.04
N GLY A 102 -2.94 -3.90 -3.83
CA GLY A 102 -2.59 -4.66 -2.62
C GLY A 102 -3.38 -5.95 -2.50
N GLY A 103 -3.04 -6.80 -1.55
CA GLY A 103 -3.79 -7.98 -1.16
C GLY A 103 -4.93 -7.65 -0.19
N ARG A 104 -5.87 -8.59 -0.03
CA ARG A 104 -6.91 -8.54 1.01
C ARG A 104 -6.37 -9.08 2.33
N GLY A 105 -6.72 -8.47 3.44
CA GLY A 105 -6.39 -8.98 4.77
C GLY A 105 -6.98 -10.38 5.03
N GLY A 106 -6.35 -11.16 5.89
CA GLY A 106 -6.83 -12.48 6.33
C GLY A 106 -8.07 -12.36 7.21
N ASN A 107 -8.99 -13.33 7.08
CA ASN A 107 -10.14 -13.42 7.96
C ASN A 107 -9.70 -13.87 9.35
N SER A 108 -10.42 -13.44 10.38
CA SER A 108 -10.33 -14.06 11.71
C SER A 108 -11.14 -15.36 11.77
N GLY A 109 -10.75 -16.25 12.64
CA GLY A 109 -11.42 -17.54 12.86
C GLY A 109 -12.82 -17.39 13.48
N PRO A 110 -13.62 -18.47 13.49
CA PRO A 110 -15.02 -18.45 13.88
C PRO A 110 -15.28 -18.32 15.38
N GLY A 111 -14.25 -18.34 16.23
CA GLY A 111 -14.40 -18.34 17.69
C GLY A 111 -14.89 -17.04 18.34
N GLY A 112 -15.13 -16.01 17.58
CA GLY A 112 -15.86 -14.81 18.03
C GLY A 112 -15.05 -13.74 18.77
N TYR A 113 -13.75 -13.95 19.00
CA TYR A 113 -12.91 -13.08 19.82
C TYR A 113 -11.60 -12.60 19.16
N SER A 114 -11.46 -12.76 17.87
CA SER A 114 -10.21 -12.40 17.17
C SER A 114 -10.41 -11.32 16.14
N GLY A 115 -9.44 -10.44 15.96
CA GLY A 115 -9.44 -9.41 14.93
C GLY A 115 -9.00 -9.95 13.57
N SER A 116 -9.57 -9.46 12.47
CA SER A 116 -9.10 -9.78 11.11
C SER A 116 -7.92 -8.88 10.68
N GLY A 117 -7.16 -9.32 9.67
CA GLY A 117 -6.05 -8.56 9.13
C GLY A 117 -6.50 -7.36 8.29
N GLY A 118 -5.69 -6.31 8.24
CA GLY A 118 -5.86 -5.17 7.33
C GLY A 118 -5.44 -5.49 5.90
N GLY A 119 -6.05 -4.82 4.93
CA GLY A 119 -5.68 -4.91 3.53
C GLY A 119 -4.38 -4.17 3.20
N GLY A 120 -3.64 -4.62 2.21
CA GLY A 120 -2.47 -3.91 1.69
C GLY A 120 -2.87 -2.71 0.81
N GLY A 121 -2.02 -1.69 0.76
CA GLY A 121 -2.18 -0.54 -0.13
C GLY A 121 -1.83 -0.86 -1.58
N GLY A 122 -2.42 -0.13 -2.52
CA GLY A 122 -2.08 -0.19 -3.94
C GLY A 122 -0.84 0.64 -4.27
N ALA A 123 -0.06 0.22 -5.27
CA ALA A 123 1.06 1.02 -5.77
C ALA A 123 0.56 2.22 -6.59
N THR A 124 1.38 3.29 -6.63
CA THR A 124 1.20 4.42 -7.55
C THR A 124 2.22 4.33 -8.66
N LEU A 125 1.81 4.48 -9.90
CA LEU A 125 2.70 4.36 -11.06
C LEU A 125 2.46 5.42 -12.12
N VAL A 126 3.52 5.68 -12.88
CA VAL A 126 3.48 6.46 -14.12
C VAL A 126 3.98 5.58 -15.25
N ASN A 127 3.22 5.56 -16.34
CA ASN A 127 3.52 4.85 -17.57
C ASN A 127 3.53 5.83 -18.74
N ILE A 128 4.48 5.66 -19.65
CA ILE A 128 4.55 6.40 -20.92
C ILE A 128 4.56 5.37 -22.03
N ASP A 129 3.61 5.46 -22.92
CA ASP A 129 3.51 4.62 -24.12
C ASP A 129 3.59 3.10 -23.82
N GLY A 130 2.84 2.66 -22.80
CA GLY A 130 2.79 1.26 -22.38
C GLY A 130 3.96 0.79 -21.49
N THR A 131 4.96 1.65 -21.24
CA THR A 131 6.14 1.32 -20.41
C THR A 131 6.04 1.98 -19.05
N ASP A 132 6.14 1.19 -17.99
CA ASP A 132 6.21 1.71 -16.62
C ASP A 132 7.54 2.44 -16.38
N ILE A 133 7.47 3.72 -16.06
CA ILE A 133 8.63 4.59 -15.88
C ILE A 133 9.02 4.68 -14.40
N ALA A 134 8.01 4.75 -13.51
CA ALA A 134 8.23 4.83 -12.07
C ALA A 134 7.07 4.17 -11.35
N VAL A 135 7.36 3.45 -10.28
CA VAL A 135 6.36 2.81 -9.40
C VAL A 135 6.77 3.04 -7.95
N ALA A 136 5.87 3.57 -7.15
CA ALA A 136 5.98 3.58 -5.69
C ALA A 136 5.15 2.41 -5.14
N GLY A 137 5.73 1.57 -4.30
CA GLY A 137 5.09 0.40 -3.72
C GLY A 137 4.12 0.74 -2.60
N GLY A 138 2.99 0.05 -2.54
CA GLY A 138 1.98 0.20 -1.49
C GLY A 138 2.43 -0.40 -0.15
N GLY A 139 1.90 0.11 0.94
CA GLY A 139 2.18 -0.39 2.30
C GLY A 139 1.52 -1.73 2.61
N GLY A 140 2.15 -2.56 3.43
CA GLY A 140 1.55 -3.81 3.93
C GLY A 140 0.49 -3.58 5.00
N GLY A 141 -0.53 -4.44 5.07
CA GLY A 141 -1.57 -4.39 6.10
C GLY A 141 -1.07 -4.83 7.49
N GLY A 142 -1.64 -4.28 8.53
CA GLY A 142 -1.44 -4.74 9.91
C GLY A 142 -2.23 -6.02 10.21
N ALA A 143 -1.75 -6.84 11.14
CA ALA A 143 -2.46 -8.05 11.56
C ALA A 143 -3.52 -7.77 12.61
N GLY A 144 -4.49 -8.66 12.68
CA GLY A 144 -5.46 -8.68 13.76
C GLY A 144 -4.86 -9.13 15.10
N ALA A 145 -5.49 -8.71 16.20
CA ALA A 145 -5.17 -9.19 17.54
C ALA A 145 -5.92 -10.48 17.87
N GLY A 146 -5.32 -11.32 18.67
CA GLY A 146 -5.96 -12.43 19.35
C GLY A 146 -6.13 -12.13 20.84
N GLN A 147 -6.81 -13.03 21.56
CA GLN A 147 -7.13 -12.86 22.98
C GLN A 147 -5.87 -12.73 23.86
N TYR A 148 -4.80 -13.43 23.52
CA TYR A 148 -3.57 -13.48 24.33
C TYR A 148 -2.43 -12.64 23.80
N SER A 149 -2.49 -12.17 22.57
CA SER A 149 -1.45 -11.30 22.03
C SER A 149 -1.96 -10.34 20.96
N ASN A 150 -1.29 -9.19 20.88
CA ASN A 150 -1.53 -8.18 19.85
C ASN A 150 -1.11 -8.71 18.47
N GLY A 151 -1.73 -8.18 17.42
CA GLY A 151 -1.20 -8.32 16.07
C GLY A 151 0.14 -7.62 15.89
N THR A 152 0.91 -7.98 14.87
CA THR A 152 2.13 -7.23 14.53
C THR A 152 1.88 -6.24 13.39
N PRO A 153 2.56 -5.07 13.41
CA PRO A 153 2.39 -4.05 12.38
C PRO A 153 2.77 -4.54 10.98
N GLY A 154 2.20 -3.89 9.97
CA GLY A 154 2.68 -3.97 8.60
C GLY A 154 4.14 -3.52 8.49
N ILE A 155 4.88 -4.12 7.56
CA ILE A 155 6.33 -3.95 7.43
C ILE A 155 6.63 -3.11 6.20
N ASN A 156 7.36 -2.01 6.38
CA ASN A 156 7.73 -1.07 5.31
C ASN A 156 8.89 -1.53 4.42
N THR A 157 9.52 -2.67 4.71
CA THR A 157 10.64 -3.13 3.90
C THR A 157 10.20 -3.63 2.53
N ASN A 158 10.84 -3.10 1.51
CA ASN A 158 10.82 -3.62 0.16
C ASN A 158 11.59 -4.96 0.14
N SER A 159 10.92 -6.05 -0.22
CA SER A 159 11.55 -7.37 -0.34
C SER A 159 11.74 -7.81 -1.79
N ALA A 160 11.68 -6.86 -2.75
CA ALA A 160 11.81 -7.19 -4.15
C ALA A 160 13.20 -7.70 -4.51
N THR A 161 13.22 -8.86 -5.12
CA THR A 161 14.42 -9.49 -5.69
C THR A 161 14.33 -9.67 -7.20
N THR A 162 13.18 -9.34 -7.82
CA THR A 162 12.95 -9.56 -9.25
C THR A 162 12.23 -8.36 -9.87
N ASN A 163 12.69 -7.89 -11.03
CA ASN A 163 12.06 -6.84 -11.83
C ASN A 163 10.89 -7.37 -12.67
N THR A 164 9.99 -8.15 -12.08
CA THR A 164 8.83 -8.66 -12.80
C THR A 164 7.73 -7.57 -12.80
N PRO A 165 7.22 -7.14 -13.95
CA PRO A 165 6.27 -6.03 -14.01
C PRO A 165 4.97 -6.36 -13.27
N GLY A 166 4.67 -5.61 -12.25
CA GLY A 166 3.37 -5.51 -11.59
C GLY A 166 2.81 -6.80 -11.03
N THR A 167 3.09 -7.09 -9.75
CA THR A 167 2.42 -8.18 -9.05
C THR A 167 1.49 -7.66 -7.96
N LEU A 168 0.37 -8.38 -7.79
CA LEU A 168 -0.56 -8.15 -6.68
C LEU A 168 0.14 -8.43 -5.36
N GLY A 169 -0.16 -7.65 -4.33
CA GLY A 169 0.17 -8.02 -2.97
C GLY A 169 -0.55 -9.32 -2.58
N GLU A 170 0.13 -10.18 -1.83
CA GLU A 170 -0.47 -11.43 -1.35
C GLU A 170 -1.62 -11.16 -0.37
N ASN A 171 -2.66 -12.00 -0.42
CA ASN A 171 -3.72 -11.97 0.57
C ASN A 171 -3.20 -12.44 1.93
N GLY A 172 -3.59 -11.77 3.00
CA GLY A 172 -3.32 -12.21 4.37
C GLY A 172 -3.90 -13.60 4.63
N LYS A 173 -3.18 -14.42 5.38
CA LYS A 173 -3.64 -15.79 5.67
C LYS A 173 -4.78 -15.79 6.66
N ASP A 174 -5.82 -16.56 6.32
CA ASP A 174 -6.96 -16.82 7.20
C ASP A 174 -6.55 -17.76 8.34
N HIS A 175 -7.24 -17.69 9.45
CA HIS A 175 -7.16 -18.71 10.50
C HIS A 175 -8.48 -19.49 10.61
N THR A 176 -8.41 -20.79 10.73
CA THR A 176 -9.58 -21.69 10.78
C THR A 176 -10.07 -22.00 12.19
N GLY A 177 -9.27 -21.63 13.21
CA GLY A 177 -9.62 -21.78 14.62
C GLY A 177 -9.86 -20.41 15.28
N ASP A 178 -9.70 -20.36 16.58
CA ASP A 178 -9.84 -19.15 17.41
C ASP A 178 -8.56 -18.29 17.30
N GLY A 179 -8.29 -17.70 16.12
CA GLY A 179 -7.07 -16.95 15.85
C GLY A 179 -7.28 -15.74 14.96
N ALA A 180 -6.36 -14.80 15.03
CA ALA A 180 -6.43 -13.56 14.29
C ALA A 180 -5.98 -13.71 12.83
N GLY A 181 -6.53 -12.89 11.94
CA GLY A 181 -6.13 -12.83 10.54
C GLY A 181 -4.77 -12.14 10.34
N GLY A 182 -3.97 -12.62 9.39
CA GLY A 182 -2.72 -11.99 8.98
C GLY A 182 -2.95 -10.74 8.13
N GLY A 183 -2.00 -9.79 8.16
CA GLY A 183 -2.01 -8.61 7.30
C GLY A 183 -1.68 -8.96 5.84
N ALA A 184 -2.22 -8.20 4.90
CA ALA A 184 -1.98 -8.39 3.47
C ALA A 184 -0.70 -7.70 2.98
N GLY A 185 -0.12 -8.19 1.88
CA GLY A 185 0.97 -7.51 1.17
C GLY A 185 0.51 -6.28 0.40
N GLY A 186 1.36 -5.28 0.25
CA GLY A 186 1.15 -4.12 -0.62
C GLY A 186 1.41 -4.44 -2.09
N GLY A 187 0.79 -3.70 -3.02
CA GLY A 187 1.06 -3.79 -4.44
C GLY A 187 2.39 -3.13 -4.83
N GLY A 188 3.03 -3.58 -5.90
CA GLY A 188 4.32 -3.02 -6.35
C GLY A 188 4.79 -3.62 -7.66
N VAL A 189 6.04 -3.35 -8.05
CA VAL A 189 6.69 -4.09 -9.15
C VAL A 189 6.69 -5.57 -8.79
N ASP A 190 7.15 -5.89 -7.57
CA ASP A 190 6.80 -7.14 -6.91
C ASP A 190 5.84 -6.82 -5.75
N GLY A 191 4.75 -7.55 -5.69
CA GLY A 191 3.83 -7.45 -4.57
C GLY A 191 4.50 -7.90 -3.26
N GLY A 192 4.13 -7.23 -2.18
CA GLY A 192 4.57 -7.61 -0.85
C GLY A 192 3.97 -8.96 -0.42
N THR A 193 4.70 -9.70 0.39
CA THR A 193 4.21 -10.96 0.97
C THR A 193 3.20 -10.71 2.08
N SER A 194 2.30 -11.67 2.26
CA SER A 194 1.35 -11.65 3.38
C SER A 194 2.01 -12.01 4.70
N GLY A 195 1.36 -11.59 5.77
CA GLY A 195 1.59 -12.11 7.11
C GLY A 195 0.75 -13.35 7.39
N ASP A 196 1.17 -14.13 8.37
CA ASP A 196 0.49 -15.34 8.85
C ASP A 196 -0.65 -15.00 9.81
N GLY A 197 -1.70 -15.82 9.79
CA GLY A 197 -2.72 -15.81 10.85
C GLY A 197 -2.15 -16.32 12.17
N GLY A 198 -2.66 -15.82 13.29
CA GLY A 198 -2.27 -16.26 14.63
C GLY A 198 -2.83 -17.65 14.94
N ALA A 199 -2.03 -18.53 15.51
CA ALA A 199 -2.47 -19.87 15.94
C ALA A 199 -3.06 -19.81 17.35
N GLY A 200 -4.20 -20.49 17.55
CA GLY A 200 -4.97 -20.39 18.81
C GLY A 200 -5.34 -18.90 19.03
N ASP A 201 -5.56 -18.50 20.25
CA ASP A 201 -5.96 -17.13 20.61
C ASP A 201 -4.84 -16.07 20.45
N ASN A 202 -3.87 -16.30 19.57
CA ASN A 202 -2.77 -15.35 19.31
C ASN A 202 -3.08 -14.39 18.16
N GLY A 203 -2.42 -13.23 18.22
CA GLY A 203 -2.41 -12.25 17.13
C GLY A 203 -1.64 -12.75 15.90
N GLY A 204 -2.04 -12.28 14.73
CA GLY A 204 -1.36 -12.55 13.45
C GLY A 204 -0.10 -11.73 13.23
N THR A 205 0.54 -11.94 12.08
CA THR A 205 1.68 -11.11 11.63
C THR A 205 1.29 -10.16 10.50
N GLY A 206 1.93 -8.97 10.46
CA GLY A 206 1.69 -7.96 9.42
C GLY A 206 2.27 -8.36 8.06
N GLY A 207 1.65 -7.89 7.00
CA GLY A 207 2.15 -8.05 5.63
C GLY A 207 3.28 -7.07 5.31
N ARG A 208 4.02 -7.35 4.23
CA ARG A 208 5.12 -6.51 3.74
C ARG A 208 4.65 -5.55 2.66
N SER A 209 5.33 -4.41 2.55
CA SER A 209 5.12 -3.47 1.44
C SER A 209 5.55 -4.07 0.09
N GLY A 210 4.94 -3.57 -0.99
CA GLY A 210 5.38 -3.86 -2.35
C GLY A 210 6.65 -3.08 -2.73
N SER A 211 7.29 -3.48 -3.83
CA SER A 211 8.54 -2.89 -4.28
C SER A 211 8.37 -1.65 -5.17
N ASN A 212 9.41 -0.84 -5.23
CA ASN A 212 9.51 0.34 -6.07
C ASN A 212 10.19 0.04 -7.41
N LEU A 213 9.80 0.76 -8.48
CA LEU A 213 10.62 0.99 -9.68
C LEU A 213 11.13 2.42 -9.63
N VAL A 214 12.44 2.57 -9.49
CA VAL A 214 13.09 3.89 -9.45
C VAL A 214 13.81 4.13 -10.79
N PRO A 215 13.43 5.16 -11.56
CA PRO A 215 14.14 5.50 -12.79
C PRO A 215 15.61 5.83 -12.53
N SER A 216 16.46 5.61 -13.53
CA SER A 216 17.90 5.96 -13.42
C SER A 216 18.10 7.41 -12.97
N GLY A 217 18.91 7.62 -11.95
CA GLY A 217 19.13 8.92 -11.30
C GLY A 217 17.91 9.47 -10.54
N GLY A 218 16.92 8.64 -10.27
CA GLY A 218 15.84 8.91 -9.31
C GLY A 218 16.21 8.48 -7.89
N SER A 219 15.29 8.66 -6.97
CA SER A 219 15.40 8.21 -5.58
C SER A 219 14.07 7.65 -5.08
N SER A 220 14.14 6.80 -4.06
CA SER A 220 12.96 6.37 -3.30
C SER A 220 13.21 6.56 -1.82
N SER A 221 12.13 6.70 -1.07
CA SER A 221 12.17 6.61 0.38
C SER A 221 11.01 5.74 0.85
N ASP A 222 11.36 4.73 1.64
CA ASP A 222 10.38 3.87 2.27
C ASP A 222 9.72 4.62 3.43
N GLY A 223 8.47 4.25 3.73
CA GLY A 223 7.83 4.71 4.95
C GLY A 223 8.49 4.12 6.19
N SER A 224 8.16 4.64 7.35
CA SER A 224 8.57 4.10 8.65
C SER A 224 7.36 3.99 9.58
N GLY A 225 6.96 2.77 9.92
CA GLY A 225 5.71 2.52 10.62
C GLY A 225 4.53 3.08 9.82
N VAL A 226 3.79 4.01 10.39
CA VAL A 226 2.66 4.69 9.73
C VAL A 226 3.06 5.97 8.99
N THR A 227 4.31 6.42 9.10
CA THR A 227 4.79 7.66 8.49
C THR A 227 5.26 7.40 7.05
N PRO A 228 4.71 8.09 6.03
CA PRO A 228 5.12 7.92 4.64
C PRO A 228 6.57 8.34 4.38
N GLY A 229 7.16 7.74 3.35
CA GLY A 229 8.38 8.26 2.76
C GLY A 229 8.15 9.63 2.10
N GLY A 230 9.21 10.43 1.95
CA GLY A 230 9.17 11.69 1.20
C GLY A 230 8.30 12.80 1.80
N THR A 231 8.02 12.78 3.10
CA THR A 231 7.21 13.83 3.77
C THR A 231 7.89 15.21 3.80
N SER A 232 9.18 15.28 3.54
CA SER A 232 9.95 16.54 3.40
C SER A 232 9.90 17.15 2.00
N GLU A 233 9.33 16.46 1.02
CA GLU A 233 9.18 17.00 -0.34
C GLU A 233 8.17 18.15 -0.35
N ALA A 234 8.49 19.23 -1.07
CA ALA A 234 7.63 20.42 -1.16
C ALA A 234 6.24 20.13 -1.76
N ASN A 235 6.13 19.05 -2.54
CA ASN A 235 4.88 18.61 -3.17
C ASN A 235 4.10 17.60 -2.33
N TYR A 236 4.57 17.24 -1.13
CA TYR A 236 3.85 16.32 -0.25
C TYR A 236 2.60 16.97 0.33
N THR A 237 1.48 16.27 0.27
CA THR A 237 0.24 16.68 0.93
C THR A 237 0.07 15.87 2.22
N SER A 238 -0.08 16.55 3.34
CA SER A 238 -0.28 15.90 4.65
C SER A 238 -1.49 14.97 4.65
N GLY A 239 -1.31 13.76 5.19
CA GLY A 239 -2.32 12.72 5.25
C GLY A 239 -2.28 11.72 4.10
N VAL A 240 -1.53 12.00 3.02
CA VAL A 240 -1.34 11.04 1.90
C VAL A 240 -0.38 9.93 2.32
N ALA A 241 -0.66 8.70 1.92
CA ALA A 241 0.17 7.50 2.14
C ALA A 241 0.40 7.12 3.62
N VAL A 242 -0.37 7.67 4.54
CA VAL A 242 -0.27 7.38 5.99
C VAL A 242 -0.86 6.02 6.31
N GLY A 243 -0.12 5.17 6.99
CA GLY A 243 -0.57 3.84 7.42
C GLY A 243 -1.81 3.89 8.31
N GLY A 244 -2.69 2.91 8.15
CA GLY A 244 -3.88 2.76 8.99
C GLY A 244 -3.49 2.60 10.46
N SER A 245 -4.09 3.39 11.34
CA SER A 245 -3.80 3.33 12.77
C SER A 245 -4.24 2.00 13.38
N PRO A 246 -3.53 1.48 14.39
CA PRO A 246 -4.03 0.38 15.20
C PRO A 246 -5.34 0.81 15.86
N SER A 247 -6.25 -0.13 16.05
CA SER A 247 -7.46 0.17 16.83
C SER A 247 -7.20 0.00 18.32
N ALA A 248 -7.83 0.82 19.12
CA ALA A 248 -8.04 0.49 20.53
C ALA A 248 -8.93 -0.74 20.63
N ALA A 249 -8.84 -1.49 21.75
CA ALA A 249 -9.71 -2.64 22.02
C ALA A 249 -11.20 -2.24 21.83
N GLY A 250 -11.91 -3.00 20.99
CA GLY A 250 -13.34 -2.78 20.74
C GLY A 250 -13.70 -1.65 19.77
N ALA A 251 -12.75 -0.96 19.15
CA ALA A 251 -13.02 0.12 18.19
C ALA A 251 -12.77 -0.29 16.73
N ASP A 252 -13.52 0.30 15.78
CA ASP A 252 -13.29 0.12 14.36
C ASP A 252 -12.00 0.81 13.89
N ARG A 253 -11.46 0.30 12.77
CA ARG A 253 -10.17 0.69 12.20
C ARG A 253 -10.27 1.79 11.19
N LYS A 254 -9.17 2.58 11.06
CA LYS A 254 -8.99 3.48 9.93
C LYS A 254 -8.32 2.77 8.76
N ALA A 255 -8.81 3.05 7.54
CA ALA A 255 -8.13 2.70 6.31
C ALA A 255 -6.78 3.42 6.22
N GLY A 256 -5.84 2.87 5.44
CA GLY A 256 -4.68 3.60 4.98
C GLY A 256 -5.07 4.68 3.96
N ALA A 257 -4.34 5.77 3.93
CA ALA A 257 -4.55 6.85 2.97
C ALA A 257 -3.53 6.79 1.83
#